data_ede91398df243b6f40236ae0b58feb74
#
_entry.id   ede91398df243b6f40236ae0b58feb74
#
_cell.length_a   1.000
_cell.length_b   1.000
_cell.length_c   1.000
_cell.angle_alpha   90.00
_cell.angle_beta   90.00
_cell.angle_gamma   90.00
#
_symmetry.space_group_name_H-M   'P 1'
#
loop_
_entity.id
_entity.type
_entity.pdbx_description
1 polymer ?
#
loop_
_entity_poly.entity_id
_entity_poly.type
_entity_poly.pdbx_seq_one_letter_code
_entity_poly.pdbx_strand_id
1 'polypeptide(L)'
;MPLGGADPSEEGAYCPVSWSVTSSVTKERLKASRQLFDHSTFLAPVNMFMTGFSKLPNQPFFDVAQFPELKPLQDNWQVIREEAIQLQSQIKAAEKNNDAGFNTFFKRGWKRFYLKWYQDSHPSAQQLCPKTVALLESIPSVKAAMFTELPSGSYLGKHRDPYAGSVRYHLGLVTPNSDDCFIEVDQERYSWRDGEATIFDETYVHWAHNQTDQTRIILFCDIERPMKWGWAQRFNHWFGRNVMSAASSPNDDQDKTGFINRIFKYGYAVHHYGRGLKQRNRRLYYVSKWLLFGMIIGLILLPSFL
;
A
#
# COMPACT_ATOMS: atom_id res chain seq x y z
N MET A 1 35.37 -47.96 14.42
CA MET A 1 34.99 -47.25 13.18
C MET A 1 34.32 -45.94 13.61
N PRO A 2 34.88 -44.77 13.34
CA PRO A 2 34.41 -43.51 13.87
C PRO A 2 33.35 -42.93 12.95
N LEU A 3 32.32 -42.38 13.57
CA LEU A 3 31.25 -41.61 13.00
C LEU A 3 31.76 -40.24 12.50
N GLY A 4 31.43 -39.90 11.28
CA GLY A 4 31.84 -38.67 10.64
C GLY A 4 31.21 -37.44 11.31
N GLY A 5 32.05 -36.47 11.63
CA GLY A 5 31.68 -35.17 12.14
C GLY A 5 31.02 -34.32 11.01
N ALA A 6 29.96 -33.67 11.35
CA ALA A 6 29.41 -32.60 10.54
C ALA A 6 30.30 -31.35 10.65
N ASP A 7 30.65 -30.77 9.55
CA ASP A 7 31.43 -29.55 9.41
C ASP A 7 30.57 -28.33 9.85
N PRO A 8 31.02 -27.49 10.82
CA PRO A 8 30.27 -26.31 11.27
C PRO A 8 30.57 -25.02 10.48
N SER A 9 30.90 -25.09 9.18
CA SER A 9 31.39 -23.95 8.43
C SER A 9 30.37 -23.32 7.45
N GLU A 10 29.06 -23.52 7.60
CA GLU A 10 28.03 -22.72 6.90
C GLU A 10 27.19 -21.87 7.85
N GLU A 11 27.83 -21.17 8.78
CA GLU A 11 27.26 -19.96 9.35
C GLU A 11 27.33 -18.85 8.30
N GLY A 12 26.24 -18.68 7.57
CA GLY A 12 26.05 -17.57 6.65
C GLY A 12 26.31 -16.25 7.34
N ALA A 13 27.46 -15.65 7.05
CA ALA A 13 27.90 -14.37 7.54
C ALA A 13 26.79 -13.32 7.34
N TYR A 14 26.12 -12.97 8.43
CA TYR A 14 25.28 -11.78 8.52
C TYR A 14 26.22 -10.58 8.41
N CYS A 15 26.39 -10.08 7.19
CA CYS A 15 27.10 -8.83 6.97
C CYS A 15 26.18 -7.69 7.45
N PRO A 16 26.48 -7.03 8.57
CA PRO A 16 25.78 -5.81 8.92
C PRO A 16 26.25 -4.76 7.92
N VAL A 17 25.45 -4.52 6.86
CA VAL A 17 25.66 -3.37 5.99
C VAL A 17 25.42 -2.14 6.85
N SER A 18 26.49 -1.66 7.48
CA SER A 18 26.53 -0.35 8.10
C SER A 18 26.40 0.69 7.00
N TRP A 19 25.17 1.09 6.73
CA TRP A 19 24.92 2.29 5.93
C TRP A 19 25.23 3.50 6.82
N SER A 20 26.50 3.84 6.96
CA SER A 20 26.91 5.17 7.40
C SER A 20 26.54 6.15 6.28
N VAL A 21 25.27 6.56 6.22
CA VAL A 21 24.89 7.71 5.43
C VAL A 21 25.22 8.95 6.24
N THR A 22 26.50 9.30 6.27
CA THR A 22 26.95 10.67 6.49
C THR A 22 26.73 11.43 5.21
N SER A 23 25.50 11.76 4.89
CA SER A 23 25.16 12.90 4.09
C SER A 23 24.07 13.63 4.84
N SER A 24 24.32 14.88 5.19
CA SER A 24 23.33 15.88 5.53
C SER A 24 22.41 16.05 4.32
N VAL A 25 21.57 15.03 4.05
CA VAL A 25 20.43 15.20 3.17
C VAL A 25 19.50 16.10 3.95
N THR A 26 19.63 17.41 3.68
CA THR A 26 18.60 18.38 4.05
C THR A 26 17.26 17.70 3.78
N LYS A 27 16.37 17.63 4.78
CA LYS A 27 14.98 17.15 4.65
C LYS A 27 14.34 17.91 3.49
N GLU A 28 14.55 17.44 2.27
CA GLU A 28 13.97 18.07 1.10
C GLU A 28 12.53 17.57 1.02
N ARG A 29 11.65 18.39 1.60
CA ARG A 29 10.20 18.22 1.55
C ARG A 29 9.77 17.91 0.12
N LEU A 30 8.88 16.93 -0.05
CA LEU A 30 8.27 16.62 -1.34
C LEU A 30 7.56 17.86 -1.87
N LYS A 31 8.21 18.60 -2.75
CA LYS A 31 7.59 19.71 -3.47
C LYS A 31 6.75 19.12 -4.60
N ALA A 32 5.63 19.76 -4.93
CA ALA A 32 4.77 19.34 -6.05
C ALA A 32 5.57 19.14 -7.35
N SER A 33 6.58 20.01 -7.61
CA SER A 33 7.47 19.89 -8.75
C SER A 33 8.31 18.60 -8.78
N ARG A 34 8.66 18.03 -7.62
CA ARG A 34 9.39 16.75 -7.55
C ARG A 34 8.54 15.55 -7.94
N GLN A 35 7.24 15.62 -7.65
CA GLN A 35 6.31 14.55 -8.04
C GLN A 35 6.29 14.36 -9.57
N LEU A 36 6.41 15.44 -10.34
CA LEU A 36 6.45 15.39 -11.81
C LEU A 36 7.68 14.60 -12.34
N PHE A 37 8.80 14.66 -11.65
CA PHE A 37 10.04 13.99 -12.03
C PHE A 37 10.20 12.60 -11.40
N ASP A 38 9.20 12.13 -10.66
CA ASP A 38 9.21 10.78 -10.12
C ASP A 38 8.84 9.76 -11.21
N HIS A 39 9.85 9.19 -11.83
CA HIS A 39 9.67 8.15 -12.85
C HIS A 39 9.26 6.77 -12.29
N SER A 40 9.12 6.64 -10.97
CA SER A 40 8.69 5.39 -10.33
C SER A 40 7.19 5.12 -10.54
N THR A 41 6.40 6.18 -10.81
CA THR A 41 4.96 6.08 -11.04
C THR A 41 4.53 6.83 -12.30
N PHE A 42 3.61 6.23 -13.07
CA PHE A 42 2.92 6.91 -14.17
C PHE A 42 1.90 7.95 -13.67
N LEU A 43 1.61 7.98 -12.36
CA LEU A 43 0.73 8.96 -11.71
C LEU A 43 1.44 10.28 -11.37
N ALA A 44 2.71 10.46 -11.72
CA ALA A 44 3.48 11.65 -11.36
C ALA A 44 2.77 12.99 -11.68
N PRO A 45 2.14 13.21 -12.86
CA PRO A 45 1.40 14.45 -13.13
C PRO A 45 0.19 14.63 -12.21
N VAL A 46 -0.53 13.53 -11.91
CA VAL A 46 -1.67 13.53 -10.98
C VAL A 46 -1.20 13.83 -9.56
N ASN A 47 -0.11 13.21 -9.13
CA ASN A 47 0.47 13.44 -7.80
C ASN A 47 0.95 14.87 -7.62
N MET A 48 1.55 15.48 -8.66
CA MET A 48 1.91 16.90 -8.65
C MET A 48 0.68 17.78 -8.41
N PHE A 49 -0.43 17.48 -9.08
CA PHE A 49 -1.70 18.17 -8.89
C PHE A 49 -2.22 17.97 -7.45
N MET A 50 -2.31 16.71 -6.98
CA MET A 50 -2.82 16.40 -5.63
C MET A 50 -2.01 17.10 -4.55
N THR A 51 -0.69 17.07 -4.64
CA THR A 51 0.21 17.71 -3.67
C THR A 51 0.12 19.24 -3.75
N GLY A 52 0.04 19.82 -4.95
CA GLY A 52 -0.01 21.27 -5.15
C GLY A 52 -1.30 21.90 -4.61
N PHE A 53 -2.43 21.19 -4.73
CA PHE A 53 -3.74 21.65 -4.26
C PHE A 53 -4.14 21.10 -2.89
N SER A 54 -3.28 20.35 -2.21
CA SER A 54 -3.52 19.81 -0.88
C SER A 54 -3.66 20.94 0.16
N LYS A 55 -4.64 20.80 1.09
CA LYS A 55 -4.71 21.63 2.31
C LYS A 55 -3.64 21.24 3.33
N LEU A 56 -3.19 19.98 3.28
CA LEU A 56 -2.19 19.47 4.21
C LEU A 56 -0.82 20.02 3.87
N PRO A 57 0.01 20.31 4.86
CA PRO A 57 1.40 20.68 4.68
C PRO A 57 2.21 19.48 4.13
N ASN A 58 3.35 19.78 3.51
CA ASN A 58 4.28 18.74 3.06
C ASN A 58 5.12 18.27 4.26
N GLN A 59 4.65 17.23 4.93
CA GLN A 59 5.31 16.62 6.09
C GLN A 59 4.96 15.12 6.15
N PRO A 60 5.81 14.29 6.78
CA PRO A 60 5.59 12.85 6.79
C PRO A 60 4.40 12.42 7.64
N PHE A 61 4.19 13.02 8.82
CA PHE A 61 3.08 12.69 9.72
C PHE A 61 2.14 13.87 9.93
N PHE A 62 0.87 13.57 10.17
CA PHE A 62 -0.18 14.54 10.48
C PHE A 62 -0.76 14.25 11.86
N ASP A 63 -1.15 15.34 12.55
CA ASP A 63 -1.92 15.20 13.78
C ASP A 63 -3.30 14.61 13.48
N VAL A 64 -3.66 13.56 14.18
CA VAL A 64 -4.97 12.88 14.06
C VAL A 64 -6.12 13.85 14.37
N ALA A 65 -5.91 14.84 15.24
CA ALA A 65 -6.89 15.86 15.56
C ALA A 65 -7.30 16.74 14.36
N GLN A 66 -6.52 16.75 13.28
CA GLN A 66 -6.89 17.43 12.02
C GLN A 66 -7.96 16.68 11.22
N PHE A 67 -8.30 15.44 11.62
CA PHE A 67 -9.26 14.55 10.96
C PHE A 67 -10.33 14.07 11.96
N PRO A 68 -11.13 14.99 12.54
CA PRO A 68 -12.09 14.66 13.59
C PRO A 68 -13.16 13.65 13.16
N GLU A 69 -13.42 13.55 11.85
CA GLU A 69 -14.34 12.57 11.27
C GLU A 69 -13.86 11.12 11.44
N LEU A 70 -12.57 10.88 11.72
CA LEU A 70 -12.01 9.55 11.97
C LEU A 70 -12.14 9.10 13.43
N LYS A 71 -12.52 10.00 14.33
CA LYS A 71 -12.69 9.70 15.76
C LYS A 71 -13.60 8.47 16.04
N PRO A 72 -14.71 8.25 15.31
CA PRO A 72 -15.53 7.05 15.52
C PRO A 72 -14.76 5.74 15.34
N LEU A 73 -13.73 5.66 14.47
CA LEU A 73 -12.90 4.46 14.32
C LEU A 73 -12.07 4.22 15.58
N GLN A 74 -11.48 5.28 16.13
CA GLN A 74 -10.67 5.19 17.34
C GLN A 74 -11.53 4.89 18.57
N ASP A 75 -12.70 5.53 18.70
CA ASP A 75 -13.61 5.31 19.83
C ASP A 75 -14.20 3.88 19.87
N ASN A 76 -14.26 3.21 18.72
CA ASN A 76 -14.79 1.85 18.57
C ASN A 76 -13.68 0.81 18.29
N TRP A 77 -12.42 1.10 18.61
CA TRP A 77 -11.31 0.24 18.25
C TRP A 77 -11.41 -1.19 18.79
N GLN A 78 -12.04 -1.38 19.97
CA GLN A 78 -12.25 -2.71 20.55
C GLN A 78 -13.21 -3.55 19.70
N VAL A 79 -14.29 -2.96 19.19
CA VAL A 79 -15.26 -3.64 18.30
C VAL A 79 -14.58 -4.04 17.01
N ILE A 80 -13.77 -3.14 16.44
CA ILE A 80 -12.99 -3.38 15.22
C ILE A 80 -11.97 -4.50 15.47
N ARG A 81 -11.30 -4.47 16.63
CA ARG A 81 -10.33 -5.50 17.05
C ARG A 81 -10.98 -6.88 17.17
N GLU A 82 -12.15 -6.98 17.79
CA GLU A 82 -12.86 -8.25 17.93
C GLU A 82 -13.16 -8.89 16.57
N GLU A 83 -13.66 -8.13 15.60
CA GLU A 83 -13.91 -8.62 14.25
C GLU A 83 -12.60 -9.00 13.54
N ALA A 84 -11.52 -8.22 13.71
CA ALA A 84 -10.20 -8.54 13.14
C ALA A 84 -9.61 -9.85 13.72
N ILE A 85 -9.76 -10.09 15.02
CA ILE A 85 -9.31 -11.33 15.68
C ILE A 85 -10.12 -12.54 15.18
N GLN A 86 -11.44 -12.41 15.03
CA GLN A 86 -12.29 -13.49 14.51
C GLN A 86 -11.89 -13.87 13.07
N LEU A 87 -11.38 -12.91 12.29
CA LEU A 87 -10.88 -13.12 10.94
C LEU A 87 -9.44 -13.64 10.85
N GLN A 88 -8.70 -13.75 11.94
CA GLN A 88 -7.26 -14.03 11.91
C GLN A 88 -6.89 -15.28 11.07
N SER A 89 -7.74 -16.31 11.07
CA SER A 89 -7.56 -17.49 10.20
C SER A 89 -7.84 -17.23 8.72
N GLN A 90 -8.54 -16.14 8.39
CA GLN A 90 -8.96 -15.76 7.04
C GLN A 90 -8.15 -14.58 6.48
N ILE A 91 -7.35 -13.88 7.30
CA ILE A 91 -6.39 -12.88 6.84
C ILE A 91 -5.30 -13.62 6.09
N LYS A 92 -5.47 -13.74 4.77
CA LYS A 92 -4.62 -14.57 3.92
C LYS A 92 -3.46 -13.76 3.36
N ALA A 93 -2.29 -14.39 3.30
CA ALA A 93 -1.35 -14.04 2.25
C ALA A 93 -2.04 -14.31 0.90
N ALA A 94 -2.00 -13.37 -0.03
CA ALA A 94 -2.53 -13.63 -1.39
C ALA A 94 -1.70 -14.74 -2.02
N GLU A 95 -2.20 -15.97 -1.95
CA GLU A 95 -1.47 -17.17 -2.38
C GLU A 95 -1.17 -17.20 -3.88
N LYS A 96 -1.82 -16.38 -4.68
CA LYS A 96 -1.67 -16.38 -6.14
C LYS A 96 -1.69 -14.94 -6.68
N ASN A 97 -0.56 -14.32 -6.85
CA ASN A 97 -0.24 -13.20 -7.80
C ASN A 97 -1.39 -12.32 -8.35
N ASN A 98 -2.50 -12.17 -7.63
CA ASN A 98 -3.71 -11.50 -8.10
C ASN A 98 -3.87 -10.08 -7.53
N ASP A 99 -2.87 -9.61 -6.78
CA ASP A 99 -2.89 -8.29 -6.16
C ASP A 99 -1.74 -7.43 -6.70
N ALA A 100 -2.06 -6.54 -7.65
CA ALA A 100 -1.06 -5.71 -8.32
C ALA A 100 -0.35 -4.76 -7.35
N GLY A 101 -1.04 -4.30 -6.30
CA GLY A 101 -0.52 -3.31 -5.36
C GLY A 101 0.46 -3.88 -4.33
N PHE A 102 0.25 -5.11 -3.86
CA PHE A 102 0.91 -5.61 -2.66
C PHE A 102 1.69 -6.92 -2.85
N ASN A 103 1.82 -7.39 -4.09
CA ASN A 103 2.39 -8.72 -4.40
C ASN A 103 3.81 -8.96 -3.83
N THR A 104 4.63 -7.90 -3.72
CA THR A 104 5.99 -8.00 -3.15
C THR A 104 5.99 -8.14 -1.63
N PHE A 105 4.96 -7.66 -0.95
CA PHE A 105 4.85 -7.69 0.51
C PHE A 105 4.45 -9.06 1.04
N PHE A 106 3.62 -9.79 0.30
CA PHE A 106 3.22 -11.15 0.65
C PHE A 106 4.39 -12.13 0.76
N LYS A 107 5.43 -11.94 -0.03
CA LYS A 107 6.66 -12.76 0.01
C LYS A 107 7.42 -12.66 1.33
N ARG A 108 7.11 -11.65 2.15
CA ARG A 108 7.74 -11.37 3.44
C ARG A 108 6.80 -11.62 4.62
N GLY A 109 5.72 -12.35 4.39
CA GLY A 109 4.77 -12.75 5.41
C GLY A 109 3.65 -11.76 5.71
N TRP A 110 3.67 -10.53 5.15
CA TRP A 110 2.57 -9.60 5.31
C TRP A 110 1.28 -10.16 4.73
N LYS A 111 0.17 -9.98 5.46
CA LYS A 111 -1.15 -10.47 5.06
C LYS A 111 -2.18 -9.36 5.14
N ARG A 112 -3.29 -9.53 4.45
CA ARG A 112 -4.38 -8.56 4.39
C ARG A 112 -5.76 -9.20 4.29
N PHE A 113 -6.78 -8.41 4.67
CA PHE A 113 -8.18 -8.66 4.39
C PHE A 113 -8.85 -7.33 4.05
N TYR A 114 -9.35 -7.16 2.82
CA TYR A 114 -9.99 -5.93 2.37
C TYR A 114 -11.37 -5.78 2.98
N LEU A 115 -11.69 -4.58 3.49
CA LEU A 115 -12.99 -4.18 4.00
C LEU A 115 -13.74 -3.34 2.97
N LYS A 116 -13.06 -2.36 2.37
CA LYS A 116 -13.59 -1.40 1.41
C LYS A 116 -12.49 -1.00 0.41
N TRP A 117 -12.89 -0.74 -0.84
CA TRP A 117 -11.94 -0.22 -1.84
C TRP A 117 -12.58 0.80 -2.78
N TYR A 118 -12.29 2.07 -2.58
CA TYR A 118 -12.65 3.31 -3.30
C TYR A 118 -14.13 3.52 -3.66
N GLN A 119 -14.91 2.51 -3.91
CA GLN A 119 -16.35 2.62 -4.19
C GLN A 119 -17.17 1.90 -3.14
N ASP A 120 -16.99 0.59 -3.08
CA ASP A 120 -17.87 -0.30 -2.36
C ASP A 120 -17.11 -1.09 -1.30
N SER A 121 -17.80 -1.49 -0.24
CA SER A 121 -17.34 -2.50 0.69
C SER A 121 -17.40 -3.88 0.03
N HIS A 122 -16.43 -4.75 0.36
CA HIS A 122 -16.44 -6.11 -0.15
C HIS A 122 -17.59 -6.93 0.45
N PRO A 123 -18.34 -7.74 -0.36
CA PRO A 123 -19.38 -8.63 0.17
C PRO A 123 -18.89 -9.55 1.28
N SER A 124 -17.69 -10.12 1.14
CA SER A 124 -17.05 -10.93 2.18
C SER A 124 -16.87 -10.16 3.49
N ALA A 125 -16.47 -8.89 3.41
CA ALA A 125 -16.28 -8.04 4.57
C ALA A 125 -17.61 -7.63 5.23
N GLN A 126 -18.64 -7.35 4.43
CA GLN A 126 -19.99 -7.05 4.96
C GLN A 126 -20.56 -8.23 5.76
N GLN A 127 -20.24 -9.45 5.33
CA GLN A 127 -20.68 -10.66 6.02
C GLN A 127 -19.88 -10.94 7.29
N LEU A 128 -18.55 -10.77 7.24
CA LEU A 128 -17.63 -11.21 8.30
C LEU A 128 -17.28 -10.10 9.31
N CYS A 129 -17.39 -8.83 8.89
CA CYS A 129 -17.04 -7.65 9.70
C CYS A 129 -18.11 -6.55 9.60
N PRO A 130 -19.41 -6.86 9.83
CA PRO A 130 -20.49 -5.91 9.55
C PRO A 130 -20.40 -4.62 10.38
N LYS A 131 -19.92 -4.68 11.62
CA LYS A 131 -19.78 -3.50 12.49
C LYS A 131 -18.68 -2.57 12.00
N THR A 132 -17.51 -3.13 11.64
CA THR A 132 -16.39 -2.35 11.09
C THR A 132 -16.77 -1.75 9.75
N VAL A 133 -17.42 -2.50 8.86
CA VAL A 133 -17.89 -1.99 7.58
C VAL A 133 -18.87 -0.85 7.75
N ALA A 134 -19.85 -0.98 8.66
CA ALA A 134 -20.81 0.10 8.94
C ALA A 134 -20.13 1.39 9.44
N LEU A 135 -19.13 1.27 10.32
CA LEU A 135 -18.31 2.42 10.75
C LEU A 135 -17.56 3.07 9.58
N LEU A 136 -16.93 2.28 8.72
CA LEU A 136 -16.18 2.78 7.56
C LEU A 136 -17.10 3.46 6.53
N GLU A 137 -18.30 2.96 6.34
CA GLU A 137 -19.30 3.54 5.42
C GLU A 137 -19.87 4.85 5.95
N SER A 138 -19.95 5.02 7.27
CA SER A 138 -20.38 6.26 7.91
C SER A 138 -19.40 7.42 7.73
N ILE A 139 -18.17 7.15 7.29
CA ILE A 139 -17.10 8.16 7.13
C ILE A 139 -16.74 8.32 5.64
N PRO A 140 -17.29 9.33 4.95
CA PRO A 140 -17.12 9.50 3.50
C PRO A 140 -15.66 9.73 3.05
N SER A 141 -14.79 10.25 3.93
CA SER A 141 -13.36 10.45 3.63
C SER A 141 -12.57 9.15 3.56
N VAL A 142 -13.04 8.05 4.17
CA VAL A 142 -12.42 6.72 4.07
C VAL A 142 -12.72 6.11 2.70
N LYS A 143 -11.70 6.01 1.85
CA LYS A 143 -11.83 5.50 0.48
C LYS A 143 -11.47 4.03 0.34
N ALA A 144 -10.45 3.59 1.05
CA ALA A 144 -10.09 2.19 1.14
C ALA A 144 -9.80 1.81 2.59
N ALA A 145 -10.08 0.56 2.94
CA ALA A 145 -9.78 0.03 4.26
C ALA A 145 -9.49 -1.46 4.19
N MET A 146 -8.56 -1.93 5.04
CA MET A 146 -8.24 -3.33 5.19
C MET A 146 -7.68 -3.61 6.58
N PHE A 147 -7.84 -4.83 7.04
CA PHE A 147 -7.00 -5.35 8.11
C PHE A 147 -5.67 -5.80 7.52
N THR A 148 -4.57 -5.47 8.19
CA THR A 148 -3.24 -5.93 7.79
C THR A 148 -2.52 -6.57 8.95
N GLU A 149 -1.90 -7.72 8.67
CA GLU A 149 -1.10 -8.49 9.62
C GLU A 149 0.38 -8.40 9.23
N LEU A 150 1.23 -8.05 10.19
CA LEU A 150 2.67 -8.12 10.09
C LEU A 150 3.18 -9.11 11.15
N PRO A 151 3.49 -10.37 10.75
CA PRO A 151 3.96 -11.39 11.69
C PRO A 151 5.24 -11.01 12.42
N SER A 152 5.54 -11.74 13.50
CA SER A 152 6.81 -11.69 14.20
C SER A 152 8.00 -11.79 13.22
N GLY A 153 9.03 -10.96 13.42
CA GLY A 153 10.24 -10.92 12.59
C GLY A 153 10.06 -10.43 11.16
N SER A 154 8.83 -10.09 10.74
CA SER A 154 8.53 -9.66 9.36
C SER A 154 8.77 -8.17 9.15
N TYR A 155 9.01 -7.77 7.89
CA TYR A 155 9.23 -6.38 7.55
C TYR A 155 8.67 -6.03 6.16
N LEU A 156 8.33 -4.75 5.98
CA LEU A 156 8.05 -4.13 4.68
C LEU A 156 9.26 -3.32 4.26
N GLY A 157 9.82 -3.60 3.08
CA GLY A 157 10.98 -2.86 2.57
C GLY A 157 10.65 -1.41 2.21
N LYS A 158 11.66 -0.57 2.08
CA LYS A 158 11.51 0.84 1.69
C LYS A 158 10.78 0.97 0.36
N HIS A 159 9.67 1.72 0.37
CA HIS A 159 8.82 1.98 -0.79
C HIS A 159 8.09 3.31 -0.66
N ARG A 160 7.38 3.69 -1.70
CA ARG A 160 6.41 4.79 -1.73
C ARG A 160 5.15 4.26 -2.36
N ASP A 161 4.01 4.70 -1.86
CA ASP A 161 2.75 4.40 -2.53
C ASP A 161 2.54 5.35 -3.71
N PRO A 162 1.91 4.87 -4.80
CA PRO A 162 1.93 5.57 -6.08
C PRO A 162 0.96 6.74 -6.18
N TYR A 163 0.04 6.93 -5.20
CA TYR A 163 -1.05 7.89 -5.30
C TYR A 163 -1.05 8.93 -4.19
N ALA A 164 -0.96 10.21 -4.55
CA ALA A 164 -0.94 11.34 -3.61
C ALA A 164 -2.33 11.91 -3.27
N GLY A 165 -3.40 11.34 -3.81
CA GLY A 165 -4.77 11.81 -3.55
C GLY A 165 -5.36 11.29 -2.24
N SER A 166 -4.62 10.44 -1.52
CA SER A 166 -4.92 9.94 -0.18
C SER A 166 -3.81 10.25 0.80
N VAL A 167 -4.10 10.07 2.07
CA VAL A 167 -3.16 9.94 3.19
C VAL A 167 -3.50 8.67 3.94
N ARG A 168 -2.51 8.07 4.56
CA ARG A 168 -2.65 6.78 5.24
C ARG A 168 -2.99 6.96 6.71
N TYR A 169 -4.09 6.32 7.13
CA TYR A 169 -4.47 6.17 8.53
C TYR A 169 -4.22 4.74 9.00
N HIS A 170 -3.53 4.58 10.12
CA HIS A 170 -3.37 3.31 10.81
C HIS A 170 -3.96 3.40 12.22
N LEU A 171 -4.72 2.38 12.63
CA LEU A 171 -5.20 2.21 14.00
C LEU A 171 -4.69 0.86 14.53
N GLY A 172 -3.96 0.89 15.64
CA GLY A 172 -3.48 -0.32 16.31
C GLY A 172 -4.66 -1.13 16.89
N LEU A 173 -4.76 -2.40 16.52
CA LEU A 173 -5.81 -3.31 17.01
C LEU A 173 -5.23 -4.40 17.93
N VAL A 174 -4.23 -5.10 17.46
CA VAL A 174 -3.44 -6.08 18.22
C VAL A 174 -1.99 -5.78 17.94
N THR A 175 -1.31 -5.16 18.88
CA THR A 175 0.08 -4.75 18.69
C THR A 175 0.94 -5.27 19.83
N PRO A 176 2.24 -5.45 19.60
CA PRO A 176 3.18 -5.79 20.68
C PRO A 176 3.33 -4.70 21.74
N ASN A 177 2.78 -3.50 21.50
CA ASN A 177 2.95 -2.31 22.33
C ASN A 177 4.43 -2.00 22.64
N SER A 178 5.32 -2.28 21.69
CA SER A 178 6.77 -2.17 21.78
C SER A 178 7.32 -1.21 20.71
N ASP A 179 8.40 -0.51 21.01
CA ASP A 179 9.12 0.33 20.04
C ASP A 179 9.86 -0.48 18.98
N ASP A 180 10.00 -1.78 19.18
CA ASP A 180 10.56 -2.72 18.20
C ASP A 180 9.55 -3.12 17.11
N CYS A 181 8.29 -2.67 17.20
CA CYS A 181 7.28 -2.80 16.16
C CYS A 181 6.85 -1.43 15.65
N PHE A 182 7.42 -0.99 14.52
CA PHE A 182 7.32 0.39 14.06
C PHE A 182 7.19 0.54 12.56
N ILE A 183 6.76 1.73 12.14
CA ILE A 183 6.90 2.28 10.80
C ILE A 183 7.83 3.50 10.83
N GLU A 184 8.67 3.63 9.83
CA GLU A 184 9.48 4.83 9.59
C GLU A 184 9.04 5.49 8.29
N VAL A 185 8.70 6.76 8.35
CA VAL A 185 8.27 7.58 7.21
C VAL A 185 9.22 8.78 7.13
N ASP A 186 10.00 8.89 6.07
CA ASP A 186 11.01 9.95 5.87
C ASP A 186 11.91 10.19 7.09
N GLN A 187 12.42 9.10 7.69
CA GLN A 187 13.29 9.08 8.87
C GLN A 187 12.59 9.44 10.21
N GLU A 188 11.28 9.66 10.21
CA GLU A 188 10.48 9.82 11.42
C GLU A 188 9.83 8.49 11.76
N ARG A 189 9.91 8.06 13.03
CA ARG A 189 9.42 6.74 13.48
C ARG A 189 8.15 6.87 14.31
N TYR A 190 7.23 5.95 14.05
CA TYR A 190 6.04 5.72 14.86
C TYR A 190 5.93 4.24 15.22
N SER A 191 5.72 3.93 16.50
CA SER A 191 5.52 2.57 17.00
C SER A 191 4.06 2.36 17.35
N TRP A 192 3.45 1.29 16.80
CA TRP A 192 2.02 1.06 17.00
C TRP A 192 1.70 0.65 18.44
N ARG A 193 0.58 1.17 18.94
CA ARG A 193 -0.04 0.84 20.23
C ARG A 193 -1.50 0.50 20.04
N ASP A 194 -2.05 -0.38 20.88
CA ASP A 194 -3.46 -0.76 20.85
C ASP A 194 -4.35 0.47 21.10
N GLY A 195 -5.34 0.69 20.23
CA GLY A 195 -6.27 1.81 20.31
C GLY A 195 -5.69 3.17 19.89
N GLU A 196 -4.38 3.26 19.56
CA GLU A 196 -3.77 4.49 19.08
C GLU A 196 -3.77 4.56 17.56
N ALA A 197 -3.98 5.76 17.03
CA ALA A 197 -4.00 6.03 15.60
C ALA A 197 -2.84 6.93 15.17
N THR A 198 -2.43 6.77 13.93
CA THR A 198 -1.46 7.65 13.26
C THR A 198 -1.90 7.94 11.83
N ILE A 199 -1.55 9.12 11.32
CA ILE A 199 -1.79 9.52 9.93
C ILE A 199 -0.48 9.98 9.32
N PHE A 200 -0.18 9.50 8.12
CA PHE A 200 1.04 9.87 7.41
C PHE A 200 0.82 10.00 5.90
N ASP A 201 1.73 10.70 5.25
CA ASP A 201 1.76 10.81 3.79
C ASP A 201 2.52 9.62 3.19
N GLU A 202 1.78 8.71 2.59
CA GLU A 202 2.29 7.48 1.99
C GLU A 202 3.17 7.69 0.74
N THR A 203 3.23 8.90 0.23
CA THR A 203 4.11 9.27 -0.89
C THR A 203 5.56 9.53 -0.46
N TYR A 204 5.82 9.67 0.85
CA TYR A 204 7.17 9.65 1.40
C TYR A 204 7.73 8.23 1.41
N VAL A 205 9.05 8.10 1.36
CA VAL A 205 9.70 6.79 1.54
C VAL A 205 9.39 6.27 2.93
N HIS A 206 8.74 5.12 2.99
CA HIS A 206 8.41 4.48 4.26
C HIS A 206 8.72 2.98 4.23
N TRP A 207 8.86 2.42 5.42
CA TRP A 207 9.11 1.02 5.65
C TRP A 207 8.68 0.64 7.06
N ALA A 208 8.42 -0.64 7.31
CA ALA A 208 7.95 -1.12 8.60
C ALA A 208 8.70 -2.37 9.02
N HIS A 209 8.87 -2.55 10.32
CA HIS A 209 9.49 -3.74 10.90
C HIS A 209 8.78 -4.15 12.18
N ASN A 210 8.59 -5.43 12.34
CA ASN A 210 8.16 -6.06 13.57
C ASN A 210 9.28 -6.97 14.08
N GLN A 211 10.10 -6.45 14.98
CA GLN A 211 11.25 -7.18 15.57
C GLN A 211 10.86 -7.97 16.83
N THR A 212 9.56 -7.99 17.16
CA THR A 212 9.04 -8.65 18.34
C THR A 212 8.65 -10.10 18.05
N ASP A 213 8.34 -10.87 19.07
CA ASP A 213 7.82 -12.23 19.00
C ASP A 213 6.30 -12.33 18.78
N GLN A 214 5.61 -11.18 18.72
CA GLN A 214 4.17 -11.10 18.56
C GLN A 214 3.78 -10.57 17.16
N THR A 215 2.65 -11.03 16.64
CA THR A 215 2.08 -10.52 15.40
C THR A 215 1.39 -9.18 15.64
N ARG A 216 1.55 -8.22 14.72
CA ARG A 216 0.81 -6.96 14.71
C ARG A 216 -0.37 -7.01 13.75
N ILE A 217 -1.58 -6.62 14.21
CA ILE A 217 -2.77 -6.38 13.39
C ILE A 217 -3.20 -4.93 13.54
N ILE A 218 -3.42 -4.25 12.43
CA ILE A 218 -3.95 -2.87 12.39
C ILE A 218 -5.12 -2.76 11.42
N LEU A 219 -5.98 -1.78 11.66
CA LEU A 219 -6.84 -1.22 10.62
C LEU A 219 -6.00 -0.21 9.82
N PHE A 220 -5.96 -0.40 8.52
CA PHE A 220 -5.25 0.39 7.54
C PHE A 220 -6.28 1.05 6.63
N CYS A 221 -6.28 2.38 6.50
CA CYS A 221 -7.21 3.10 5.65
C CYS A 221 -6.52 4.13 4.76
N ASP A 222 -7.03 4.29 3.55
CA ASP A 222 -6.77 5.46 2.70
C ASP A 222 -7.84 6.51 2.97
N ILE A 223 -7.41 7.65 3.43
CA ILE A 223 -8.26 8.81 3.69
C ILE A 223 -8.11 9.79 2.53
N GLU A 224 -9.22 10.21 1.95
CA GLU A 224 -9.18 11.18 0.85
C GLU A 224 -8.47 12.46 1.29
N ARG A 225 -7.41 12.83 0.58
CA ARG A 225 -6.64 14.05 0.88
C ARG A 225 -7.53 15.28 0.74
N PRO A 226 -7.63 16.13 1.77
CA PRO A 226 -8.40 17.37 1.68
C PRO A 226 -7.73 18.36 0.74
N MET A 227 -8.51 18.91 -0.21
CA MET A 227 -8.03 19.87 -1.21
C MET A 227 -8.44 21.30 -0.87
N LYS A 228 -7.61 22.28 -1.26
CA LYS A 228 -7.86 23.72 -1.06
C LYS A 228 -9.13 24.22 -1.75
N TRP A 229 -9.46 23.64 -2.92
CA TRP A 229 -10.53 24.11 -3.79
C TRP A 229 -11.56 23.00 -4.05
N GLY A 230 -12.84 23.32 -4.02
CA GLY A 230 -13.91 22.33 -4.22
C GLY A 230 -13.84 21.59 -5.56
N TRP A 231 -13.37 22.25 -6.63
CA TRP A 231 -13.17 21.58 -7.92
C TRP A 231 -12.00 20.58 -7.88
N ALA A 232 -10.93 20.89 -7.14
CA ALA A 232 -9.81 19.96 -6.94
C ALA A 232 -10.24 18.76 -6.09
N GLN A 233 -11.10 18.99 -5.06
CA GLN A 233 -11.68 17.90 -4.28
C GLN A 233 -12.57 16.99 -5.15
N ARG A 234 -13.40 17.58 -6.03
CA ARG A 234 -14.22 16.81 -6.98
C ARG A 234 -13.36 15.98 -7.94
N PHE A 235 -12.26 16.55 -8.43
CA PHE A 235 -11.31 15.81 -9.27
C PHE A 235 -10.65 14.66 -8.51
N ASN A 236 -10.19 14.88 -7.27
CA ASN A 236 -9.62 13.83 -6.44
C ASN A 236 -10.62 12.69 -6.20
N HIS A 237 -11.84 13.04 -5.84
CA HIS A 237 -12.93 12.08 -5.66
C HIS A 237 -13.22 11.27 -6.93
N TRP A 238 -13.33 11.95 -8.06
CA TRP A 238 -13.56 11.31 -9.37
C TRP A 238 -12.40 10.35 -9.72
N PHE A 239 -11.16 10.79 -9.53
CA PHE A 239 -9.98 9.96 -9.82
C PHE A 239 -9.93 8.71 -8.94
N GLY A 240 -10.14 8.87 -7.65
CA GLY A 240 -10.24 7.75 -6.71
C GLY A 240 -11.30 6.74 -7.14
N ARG A 241 -12.51 7.24 -7.43
CA ARG A 241 -13.65 6.41 -7.80
C ARG A 241 -13.48 5.67 -9.13
N ASN A 242 -12.88 6.29 -10.15
CA ASN A 242 -12.84 5.72 -11.51
C ASN A 242 -11.49 5.06 -11.84
N VAL A 243 -10.39 5.53 -11.26
CA VAL A 243 -9.05 5.00 -11.55
C VAL A 243 -8.55 4.08 -10.46
N MET A 244 -8.57 4.53 -9.19
CA MET A 244 -8.04 3.71 -8.09
C MET A 244 -8.92 2.49 -7.79
N SER A 245 -10.24 2.59 -8.00
CA SER A 245 -11.15 1.45 -7.88
C SER A 245 -10.80 0.29 -8.82
N ALA A 246 -10.18 0.59 -9.98
CA ALA A 246 -9.75 -0.43 -10.93
C ALA A 246 -8.67 -1.38 -10.38
N ALA A 247 -7.99 -1.01 -9.29
CA ALA A 247 -7.00 -1.84 -8.60
C ALA A 247 -7.60 -2.72 -7.48
N SER A 248 -8.93 -2.77 -7.34
CA SER A 248 -9.60 -3.61 -6.34
C SER A 248 -9.18 -5.08 -6.45
N SER A 249 -8.84 -5.68 -5.31
CA SER A 249 -8.45 -7.09 -5.20
C SER A 249 -9.41 -7.83 -4.28
N PRO A 250 -9.84 -9.05 -4.62
CA PRO A 250 -10.82 -9.78 -3.83
C PRO A 250 -10.17 -10.44 -2.60
N ASN A 251 -10.97 -10.69 -1.56
CA ASN A 251 -10.63 -11.61 -0.47
C ASN A 251 -10.96 -13.05 -0.85
N ASP A 252 -12.10 -13.23 -1.53
CA ASP A 252 -12.61 -14.53 -2.00
C ASP A 252 -13.31 -14.39 -3.36
N ASP A 253 -13.91 -15.47 -3.84
CA ASP A 253 -14.57 -15.53 -5.14
C ASP A 253 -15.88 -14.71 -5.22
N GLN A 254 -16.44 -14.26 -4.12
CA GLN A 254 -17.66 -13.43 -4.06
C GLN A 254 -17.34 -11.94 -4.29
N ASP A 255 -16.09 -11.54 -4.06
CA ASP A 255 -15.67 -10.16 -4.15
C ASP A 255 -15.40 -9.72 -5.59
N LYS A 256 -15.69 -8.47 -5.88
CA LYS A 256 -15.41 -7.88 -7.20
C LYS A 256 -13.91 -7.66 -7.38
N THR A 257 -13.38 -8.15 -8.49
CA THR A 257 -12.00 -7.89 -8.91
C THR A 257 -11.95 -6.70 -9.87
N GLY A 258 -11.13 -5.71 -9.57
CA GLY A 258 -10.92 -4.57 -10.43
C GLY A 258 -10.24 -4.93 -11.76
N PHE A 259 -10.44 -4.10 -12.78
CA PHE A 259 -9.94 -4.35 -14.14
C PHE A 259 -8.41 -4.50 -14.19
N ILE A 260 -7.66 -3.69 -13.43
CA ILE A 260 -6.19 -3.77 -13.36
C ILE A 260 -5.76 -5.15 -12.84
N ASN A 261 -6.39 -5.64 -11.77
CA ASN A 261 -6.06 -6.94 -11.21
C ASN A 261 -6.47 -8.12 -12.12
N ARG A 262 -7.55 -7.97 -12.91
CA ARG A 262 -7.89 -8.97 -13.94
C ARG A 262 -6.80 -9.09 -15.00
N ILE A 263 -6.22 -7.97 -15.42
CA ILE A 263 -5.15 -7.94 -16.45
C ILE A 263 -3.80 -8.30 -15.85
N PHE A 264 -3.57 -8.06 -14.57
CA PHE A 264 -2.27 -8.21 -13.91
C PHE A 264 -1.70 -9.62 -14.06
N LYS A 265 -2.52 -10.67 -13.98
CA LYS A 265 -2.08 -12.05 -14.20
C LYS A 265 -1.53 -12.26 -15.62
N TYR A 266 -2.13 -11.60 -16.64
CA TYR A 266 -1.62 -11.63 -18.01
C TYR A 266 -0.37 -10.76 -18.15
N GLY A 267 -0.35 -9.58 -17.50
CA GLY A 267 0.80 -8.71 -17.43
C GLY A 267 2.03 -9.36 -16.81
N TYR A 268 1.84 -10.18 -15.78
CA TYR A 268 2.91 -10.96 -15.15
C TYR A 268 3.51 -11.99 -16.11
N ALA A 269 2.66 -12.69 -16.87
CA ALA A 269 3.11 -13.63 -17.90
C ALA A 269 3.90 -12.90 -19.01
N VAL A 270 3.39 -11.77 -19.50
CA VAL A 270 4.07 -10.91 -20.49
C VAL A 270 5.40 -10.39 -19.95
N HIS A 271 5.44 -9.95 -18.69
CA HIS A 271 6.67 -9.48 -18.05
C HIS A 271 7.72 -10.59 -17.90
N HIS A 272 7.28 -11.80 -17.52
CA HIS A 272 8.17 -12.95 -17.40
C HIS A 272 8.73 -13.34 -18.77
N TYR A 273 7.88 -13.41 -19.80
CA TYR A 273 8.30 -13.65 -21.18
C TYR A 273 9.23 -12.56 -21.70
N GLY A 274 8.92 -11.29 -21.40
CA GLY A 274 9.73 -10.12 -21.75
C GLY A 274 11.12 -10.15 -21.11
N ARG A 275 11.27 -10.63 -19.88
CA ARG A 275 12.58 -10.84 -19.25
C ARG A 275 13.42 -11.87 -19.99
N GLY A 276 12.84 -13.00 -20.37
CA GLY A 276 13.50 -14.03 -21.16
C GLY A 276 13.95 -13.49 -22.53
N LEU A 277 13.07 -12.72 -23.20
CA LEU A 277 13.39 -12.08 -24.47
C LEU A 277 14.50 -11.04 -24.32
N LYS A 278 14.50 -10.21 -23.26
CA LYS A 278 15.52 -9.22 -22.97
C LYS A 278 16.91 -9.85 -22.73
N GLN A 279 16.95 -11.02 -22.09
CA GLN A 279 18.19 -11.78 -21.86
C GLN A 279 18.72 -12.38 -23.15
N ARG A 280 17.84 -12.88 -24.04
CA ARG A 280 18.20 -13.49 -25.33
C ARG A 280 18.55 -12.44 -26.40
N ASN A 281 17.73 -11.41 -26.55
CA ASN A 281 17.90 -10.37 -27.55
C ASN A 281 17.37 -9.02 -27.07
N ARG A 282 18.28 -8.19 -26.57
CA ARG A 282 17.95 -6.88 -26.00
C ARG A 282 17.34 -5.91 -27.03
N ARG A 283 17.76 -5.98 -28.30
CA ARG A 283 17.21 -5.11 -29.36
C ARG A 283 15.77 -5.50 -29.69
N LEU A 284 15.51 -6.79 -29.86
CA LEU A 284 14.16 -7.31 -30.15
C LEU A 284 13.19 -6.99 -29.00
N TYR A 285 13.63 -7.10 -27.74
CA TYR A 285 12.83 -6.70 -26.59
C TYR A 285 12.39 -5.23 -26.65
N TYR A 286 13.31 -4.31 -26.96
CA TYR A 286 12.94 -2.90 -27.00
C TYR A 286 12.07 -2.56 -28.20
N VAL A 287 12.29 -3.15 -29.35
CA VAL A 287 11.46 -2.98 -30.54
C VAL A 287 10.04 -3.48 -30.24
N SER A 288 9.88 -4.70 -29.73
CA SER A 288 8.55 -5.25 -29.40
C SER A 288 7.83 -4.46 -28.30
N LYS A 289 8.57 -3.96 -27.31
CA LYS A 289 8.02 -3.09 -26.26
C LYS A 289 7.45 -1.79 -26.83
N TRP A 290 8.19 -1.12 -27.71
CA TRP A 290 7.75 0.14 -28.33
C TRP A 290 6.63 -0.06 -29.33
N LEU A 291 6.61 -1.16 -30.07
CA LEU A 291 5.51 -1.52 -30.96
C LEU A 291 4.22 -1.78 -30.15
N LEU A 292 4.31 -2.53 -29.06
CA LEU A 292 3.17 -2.77 -28.15
C LEU A 292 2.64 -1.45 -27.56
N PHE A 293 3.53 -0.57 -27.13
CA PHE A 293 3.18 0.74 -26.57
C PHE A 293 2.48 1.63 -27.62
N GLY A 294 3.04 1.68 -28.82
CA GLY A 294 2.43 2.40 -29.95
C GLY A 294 1.05 1.86 -30.35
N MET A 295 0.90 0.53 -30.34
CA MET A 295 -0.39 -0.11 -30.61
C MET A 295 -1.45 0.24 -29.54
N ILE A 296 -1.09 0.22 -28.26
CA ILE A 296 -1.99 0.59 -27.15
C ILE A 296 -2.41 2.06 -27.27
N ILE A 297 -1.46 2.97 -27.52
CA ILE A 297 -1.75 4.39 -27.73
C ILE A 297 -2.65 4.58 -28.96
N GLY A 298 -2.37 3.89 -30.07
CA GLY A 298 -3.20 3.91 -31.27
C GLY A 298 -4.64 3.48 -31.00
N LEU A 299 -4.84 2.40 -30.24
CA LEU A 299 -6.17 1.92 -29.86
C LEU A 299 -6.93 2.89 -28.94
N ILE A 300 -6.21 3.63 -28.08
CA ILE A 300 -6.83 4.65 -27.21
C ILE A 300 -7.24 5.89 -28.01
N LEU A 301 -6.45 6.28 -29.00
CA LEU A 301 -6.69 7.48 -29.80
C LEU A 301 -7.65 7.24 -30.99
N LEU A 302 -7.78 5.99 -31.45
CA LEU A 302 -8.64 5.65 -32.59
C LEU A 302 -10.09 6.14 -32.45
N PRO A 303 -10.76 6.03 -31.28
CA PRO A 303 -12.12 6.56 -31.11
C PRO A 303 -12.24 8.10 -31.22
N SER A 304 -11.12 8.81 -31.11
CA SER A 304 -11.10 10.28 -31.21
C SER A 304 -11.02 10.76 -32.64
N PHE A 305 -10.84 9.86 -33.61
CA PHE A 305 -10.73 10.15 -35.06
C PHE A 305 -11.87 9.51 -35.87
N LEU A 306 -12.77 8.76 -35.25
CA LEU A 306 -14.02 8.23 -35.77
C LEU A 306 -15.21 8.99 -35.19
#